data_b4f9bc00e94f38a147827fc6e070f550
#
_entry.id   b4f9bc00e94f38a147827fc6e070f550
#
_cell.length_a   1.000
_cell.length_b   1.000
_cell.length_c   1.000
_cell.angle_alpha   90.00
_cell.angle_beta   90.00
_cell.angle_gamma   90.00
#
_symmetry.space_group_name_H-M   'P 1'
#
loop_
_entity.id
_entity.type
_entity.pdbx_description
1 polymer ?
#
loop_
_entity_poly.entity_id
_entity_poly.type
_entity_poly.pdbx_seq_one_letter_code
_entity_poly.pdbx_strand_id
1 'polypeptide(L)'
;MAKRMGGTQARVDGLLVAAAQWLATPGDPAGNLDAARHWIGAAAAAGADLVVLPELWPCGYDVASLASDAAAAAEPVPGRRTEVLGSLAQRYGLWVFAGSVPERDGDLVYNTAMVFNRDGALVARHRKAHLYRPTGEDAVFAPGGRLSSFSDPELGHVAVTVCFDGDFPEVGQALAARGAGLVIQPSAYEWETRAYWDRYYPGAALANGQWWVLVNQCGTTASGTLLGASKIISPAGQVLAEARRAAPPATPEPELLLFLGYTMSAETIERQVRQTPMFRHGESMIMEALAERKQA
;
A
#
# COMPACT_ATOMS: atom_id res chain seq x y z
N MET A 1 -19.28 -26.48 -6.25
CA MET A 1 -19.00 -26.28 -4.81
C MET A 1 -17.89 -27.25 -4.44
N ALA A 2 -16.62 -26.88 -4.63
CA ALA A 2 -15.48 -27.70 -4.27
C ALA A 2 -14.86 -27.10 -3.00
N LYS A 3 -15.07 -27.79 -1.88
CA LYS A 3 -14.48 -27.51 -0.59
C LYS A 3 -12.96 -27.71 -0.71
N ARG A 4 -12.16 -26.65 -0.69
CA ARG A 4 -10.72 -26.77 -0.44
C ARG A 4 -10.55 -27.42 0.95
N MET A 5 -10.16 -28.66 0.96
CA MET A 5 -9.80 -29.36 2.20
C MET A 5 -8.53 -28.72 2.75
N GLY A 6 -8.64 -28.31 4.00
CA GLY A 6 -7.57 -27.62 4.70
C GLY A 6 -6.32 -28.48 4.85
N GLY A 7 -5.24 -27.84 4.58
CA GLY A 7 -3.87 -28.22 4.82
C GLY A 7 -3.04 -27.10 4.25
N THR A 8 -2.68 -26.12 5.07
CA THR A 8 -1.66 -25.12 4.78
C THR A 8 -0.31 -25.85 4.64
N GLN A 9 -0.12 -26.50 3.51
CA GLN A 9 1.21 -26.83 3.04
C GLN A 9 1.75 -25.48 2.53
N ALA A 10 2.64 -24.84 3.29
CA ALA A 10 3.34 -23.66 2.86
C ALA A 10 3.87 -23.93 1.45
N ARG A 11 3.48 -23.14 0.47
CA ARG A 11 4.02 -23.26 -0.88
C ARG A 11 5.53 -23.11 -0.75
N VAL A 12 6.26 -24.06 -1.25
CA VAL A 12 7.74 -24.08 -1.22
C VAL A 12 8.31 -22.83 -1.93
N ASP A 13 7.48 -22.17 -2.75
CA ASP A 13 7.85 -21.06 -3.64
C ASP A 13 7.41 -19.67 -3.14
N GLY A 14 6.85 -19.55 -1.92
CA GLY A 14 6.39 -18.28 -1.33
C GLY A 14 4.94 -17.89 -1.69
N LEU A 15 4.51 -16.71 -1.25
CA LEU A 15 3.18 -16.17 -1.48
C LEU A 15 3.08 -15.51 -2.86
N LEU A 16 1.92 -15.64 -3.50
CA LEU A 16 1.58 -14.94 -4.73
C LEU A 16 0.93 -13.59 -4.39
N VAL A 17 1.67 -12.53 -4.67
CA VAL A 17 1.24 -11.14 -4.49
C VAL A 17 0.58 -10.64 -5.75
N ALA A 18 -0.58 -10.02 -5.65
CA ALA A 18 -1.27 -9.34 -6.73
C ALA A 18 -1.34 -7.83 -6.46
N ALA A 19 -0.80 -7.02 -7.36
CA ALA A 19 -0.91 -5.56 -7.34
C ALA A 19 -1.88 -5.13 -8.44
N ALA A 20 -3.02 -4.56 -8.05
CA ALA A 20 -4.03 -4.12 -8.99
C ALA A 20 -3.80 -2.66 -9.38
N GLN A 21 -3.45 -2.44 -10.64
CA GLN A 21 -3.15 -1.13 -11.19
C GLN A 21 -4.22 -0.67 -12.16
N TRP A 22 -4.95 0.39 -11.81
CA TRP A 22 -5.94 1.01 -12.70
C TRP A 22 -6.09 2.51 -12.38
N LEU A 23 -6.72 3.24 -13.29
CA LEU A 23 -7.18 4.59 -13.02
C LEU A 23 -8.58 4.53 -12.40
N ALA A 24 -8.72 5.00 -11.18
CA ALA A 24 -10.04 5.21 -10.60
C ALA A 24 -10.70 6.44 -11.23
N THR A 25 -11.97 6.31 -11.58
CA THR A 25 -12.74 7.41 -12.19
C THR A 25 -13.05 8.47 -11.12
N PRO A 26 -12.59 9.72 -11.27
CA PRO A 26 -12.95 10.80 -10.36
C PRO A 26 -14.47 10.95 -10.25
N GLY A 27 -14.96 11.10 -9.01
CA GLY A 27 -16.38 11.33 -8.74
C GLY A 27 -17.33 10.12 -8.96
N ASP A 28 -16.82 8.92 -9.25
CA ASP A 28 -17.64 7.71 -9.41
C ASP A 28 -17.36 6.63 -8.36
N PRO A 29 -17.77 6.82 -7.10
CA PRO A 29 -17.49 5.85 -6.05
C PRO A 29 -18.20 4.51 -6.25
N ALA A 30 -19.30 4.46 -6.99
CA ALA A 30 -20.01 3.20 -7.26
C ALA A 30 -19.27 2.36 -8.31
N GLY A 31 -18.92 2.95 -9.46
CA GLY A 31 -18.14 2.27 -10.50
C GLY A 31 -16.75 1.87 -10.01
N ASN A 32 -16.12 2.72 -9.20
CA ASN A 32 -14.83 2.40 -8.59
C ASN A 32 -14.93 1.23 -7.59
N LEU A 33 -16.04 1.09 -6.86
CA LEU A 33 -16.27 -0.08 -6.00
C LEU A 33 -16.46 -1.36 -6.84
N ASP A 34 -17.12 -1.27 -7.98
CA ASP A 34 -17.26 -2.40 -8.89
C ASP A 34 -15.92 -2.79 -9.53
N ALA A 35 -15.08 -1.80 -9.87
CA ALA A 35 -13.69 -2.05 -10.28
C ALA A 35 -12.88 -2.75 -9.19
N ALA A 36 -12.99 -2.31 -7.94
CA ALA A 36 -12.32 -2.97 -6.81
C ALA A 36 -12.78 -4.43 -6.64
N ARG A 37 -14.09 -4.71 -6.76
CA ARG A 37 -14.64 -6.09 -6.75
C ARG A 37 -14.06 -6.93 -7.87
N HIS A 38 -13.98 -6.36 -9.08
CA HIS A 38 -13.41 -7.02 -10.24
C HIS A 38 -11.95 -7.40 -9.98
N TRP A 39 -11.11 -6.48 -9.53
CA TRP A 39 -9.67 -6.73 -9.31
C TRP A 39 -9.41 -7.73 -8.18
N ILE A 40 -10.16 -7.66 -7.08
CA ILE A 40 -10.08 -8.65 -6.01
C ILE A 40 -10.48 -10.03 -6.54
N GLY A 41 -11.56 -10.11 -7.33
CA GLY A 41 -11.99 -11.37 -7.96
C GLY A 41 -10.98 -11.91 -8.95
N ALA A 42 -10.35 -11.05 -9.77
CA ALA A 42 -9.30 -11.43 -10.72
C ALA A 42 -8.05 -11.96 -10.00
N ALA A 43 -7.62 -11.31 -8.90
CA ALA A 43 -6.52 -11.78 -8.07
C ALA A 43 -6.82 -13.17 -7.48
N ALA A 44 -8.03 -13.38 -6.96
CA ALA A 44 -8.47 -14.68 -6.46
C ALA A 44 -8.48 -15.75 -7.54
N ALA A 45 -8.98 -15.42 -8.75
CA ALA A 45 -8.99 -16.32 -9.90
C ALA A 45 -7.58 -16.70 -10.38
N ALA A 46 -6.62 -15.78 -10.26
CA ALA A 46 -5.20 -16.02 -10.52
C ALA A 46 -4.52 -16.85 -9.42
N GLY A 47 -5.21 -17.15 -8.32
CA GLY A 47 -4.69 -17.91 -7.18
C GLY A 47 -3.81 -17.10 -6.24
N ALA A 48 -3.91 -15.77 -6.25
CA ALA A 48 -3.16 -14.91 -5.36
C ALA A 48 -3.45 -15.22 -3.87
N ASP A 49 -2.46 -14.97 -3.03
CA ASP A 49 -2.57 -15.08 -1.56
C ASP A 49 -2.94 -13.74 -0.94
N LEU A 50 -2.50 -12.65 -1.58
CA LEU A 50 -2.87 -11.29 -1.21
C LEU A 50 -3.06 -10.40 -2.43
N VAL A 51 -3.94 -9.41 -2.31
CA VAL A 51 -4.14 -8.35 -3.31
C VAL A 51 -3.99 -6.98 -2.68
N VAL A 52 -3.36 -6.07 -3.42
CA VAL A 52 -3.20 -4.68 -3.02
C VAL A 52 -3.89 -3.77 -4.04
N LEU A 53 -4.75 -2.87 -3.55
CA LEU A 53 -5.43 -1.84 -4.35
C LEU A 53 -4.69 -0.50 -4.22
N PRO A 54 -4.88 0.46 -5.14
CA PRO A 54 -4.18 1.74 -5.11
C PRO A 54 -4.76 2.75 -4.10
N GLU A 55 -4.14 3.92 -4.01
CA GLU A 55 -4.57 5.04 -3.16
C GLU A 55 -5.85 5.68 -3.67
N LEU A 56 -6.74 6.09 -2.73
CA LEU A 56 -7.98 6.87 -2.97
C LEU A 56 -8.85 6.37 -4.14
N TRP A 57 -8.80 5.06 -4.39
CA TRP A 57 -9.56 4.47 -5.49
C TRP A 57 -11.07 4.73 -5.42
N PRO A 58 -11.73 4.92 -4.25
CA PRO A 58 -13.17 5.19 -4.25
C PRO A 58 -13.58 6.50 -4.89
N CYS A 59 -12.74 7.54 -4.77
CA CYS A 59 -13.03 8.87 -5.31
C CYS A 59 -12.20 9.23 -6.54
N GLY A 60 -11.14 8.47 -6.84
CA GLY A 60 -10.10 8.87 -7.79
C GLY A 60 -9.13 9.89 -7.20
N TYR A 61 -8.06 10.17 -7.92
CA TYR A 61 -7.06 11.18 -7.56
C TYR A 61 -6.92 12.19 -8.69
N ASP A 62 -7.84 13.15 -8.74
CA ASP A 62 -7.77 14.32 -9.63
C ASP A 62 -7.74 15.57 -8.76
N VAL A 63 -6.65 16.30 -8.81
CA VAL A 63 -6.42 17.49 -7.95
C VAL A 63 -7.53 18.52 -8.10
N ALA A 64 -8.08 18.68 -9.31
CA ALA A 64 -9.13 19.66 -9.59
C ALA A 64 -10.45 19.36 -8.86
N SER A 65 -10.76 18.10 -8.58
CA SER A 65 -12.01 17.65 -7.95
C SER A 65 -11.83 16.93 -6.63
N LEU A 66 -10.57 16.73 -6.16
CA LEU A 66 -10.25 15.89 -5.01
C LEU A 66 -11.07 16.21 -3.76
N ALA A 67 -11.26 17.48 -3.45
CA ALA A 67 -12.00 17.90 -2.25
C ALA A 67 -13.47 17.48 -2.31
N SER A 68 -14.16 17.72 -3.43
CA SER A 68 -15.56 17.33 -3.62
C SER A 68 -15.73 15.83 -3.70
N ASP A 69 -14.85 15.15 -4.42
CA ASP A 69 -14.94 13.71 -4.65
C ASP A 69 -14.62 12.92 -3.38
N ALA A 70 -13.62 13.35 -2.62
CA ALA A 70 -13.30 12.77 -1.32
C ALA A 70 -14.44 12.96 -0.32
N ALA A 71 -15.04 14.17 -0.26
CA ALA A 71 -16.17 14.45 0.63
C ALA A 71 -17.40 13.60 0.29
N ALA A 72 -17.69 13.41 -1.01
CA ALA A 72 -18.80 12.58 -1.49
C ALA A 72 -18.59 11.09 -1.25
N ALA A 73 -17.34 10.61 -1.35
CA ALA A 73 -16.98 9.20 -1.15
C ALA A 73 -16.67 8.85 0.31
N ALA A 74 -16.57 9.82 1.23
CA ALA A 74 -16.16 9.57 2.59
C ALA A 74 -17.23 8.80 3.38
N GLU A 75 -16.83 7.66 3.96
CA GLU A 75 -17.64 6.81 4.82
C GLU A 75 -16.97 6.59 6.19
N PRO A 76 -17.73 6.33 7.27
CA PRO A 76 -17.11 5.88 8.51
C PRO A 76 -16.41 4.52 8.34
N VAL A 77 -15.45 4.22 9.19
CA VAL A 77 -14.79 2.91 9.28
C VAL A 77 -15.01 2.35 10.70
N PRO A 78 -15.80 1.27 10.85
CA PRO A 78 -16.47 0.47 9.81
C PRO A 78 -17.65 1.18 9.14
N GLY A 79 -17.93 0.80 7.89
CA GLY A 79 -19.01 1.28 7.06
C GLY A 79 -19.30 0.32 5.91
N ARG A 80 -20.22 0.70 5.00
CA ARG A 80 -20.65 -0.16 3.88
C ARG A 80 -19.47 -0.70 3.05
N ARG A 81 -18.48 0.15 2.75
CA ARG A 81 -17.31 -0.25 1.98
C ARG A 81 -16.45 -1.27 2.74
N THR A 82 -16.30 -1.07 4.06
CA THR A 82 -15.59 -2.02 4.94
C THR A 82 -16.25 -3.40 4.92
N GLU A 83 -17.60 -3.43 5.00
CA GLU A 83 -18.38 -4.68 4.95
C GLU A 83 -18.19 -5.41 3.62
N VAL A 84 -18.24 -4.68 2.50
CA VAL A 84 -18.05 -5.27 1.17
C VAL A 84 -16.65 -5.85 1.03
N LEU A 85 -15.61 -5.11 1.41
CA LEU A 85 -14.21 -5.55 1.28
C LEU A 85 -13.91 -6.74 2.19
N GLY A 86 -14.40 -6.72 3.44
CA GLY A 86 -14.29 -7.86 4.35
C GLY A 86 -15.01 -9.11 3.82
N SER A 87 -16.22 -8.94 3.27
CA SER A 87 -16.97 -10.05 2.66
C SER A 87 -16.23 -10.64 1.44
N LEU A 88 -15.56 -9.82 0.64
CA LEU A 88 -14.75 -10.30 -0.49
C LEU A 88 -13.51 -11.05 -0.01
N ALA A 89 -12.79 -10.52 0.99
CA ALA A 89 -11.65 -11.18 1.60
C ALA A 89 -12.04 -12.57 2.13
N GLN A 90 -13.12 -12.66 2.89
CA GLN A 90 -13.66 -13.92 3.40
C GLN A 90 -14.12 -14.88 2.29
N ARG A 91 -14.87 -14.37 1.31
CA ARG A 91 -15.39 -15.17 0.20
C ARG A 91 -14.29 -15.86 -0.59
N TYR A 92 -13.19 -15.16 -0.82
CA TYR A 92 -12.08 -15.67 -1.62
C TYR A 92 -10.96 -16.29 -0.79
N GLY A 93 -11.00 -16.15 0.54
CA GLY A 93 -9.93 -16.59 1.43
C GLY A 93 -8.60 -15.88 1.12
N LEU A 94 -8.65 -14.57 0.87
CA LEU A 94 -7.58 -13.73 0.32
C LEU A 94 -7.27 -12.60 1.30
N TRP A 95 -6.00 -12.31 1.52
CA TRP A 95 -5.62 -11.05 2.16
C TRP A 95 -5.95 -9.88 1.23
N VAL A 96 -6.70 -8.90 1.72
CA VAL A 96 -7.05 -7.69 0.96
C VAL A 96 -6.43 -6.47 1.61
N PHE A 97 -5.36 -5.96 1.00
CA PHE A 97 -4.84 -4.63 1.27
C PHE A 97 -5.65 -3.67 0.40
N ALA A 98 -6.63 -3.06 1.01
CA ALA A 98 -7.73 -2.38 0.32
C ALA A 98 -7.32 -1.01 -0.26
N GLY A 99 -6.04 -0.77 -0.47
CA GLY A 99 -5.56 0.54 -0.89
C GLY A 99 -5.86 1.59 0.17
N SER A 100 -6.19 2.80 -0.25
CA SER A 100 -6.73 3.78 0.67
C SER A 100 -8.07 4.37 0.22
N VAL A 101 -8.82 4.85 1.20
CA VAL A 101 -10.19 5.37 1.04
C VAL A 101 -10.37 6.66 1.83
N PRO A 102 -11.27 7.55 1.41
CA PRO A 102 -11.73 8.64 2.27
C PRO A 102 -12.51 8.06 3.46
N GLU A 103 -11.99 8.23 4.66
CA GLU A 103 -12.62 7.85 5.93
C GLU A 103 -13.20 9.09 6.60
N ARG A 104 -14.47 9.04 6.98
CA ARG A 104 -15.11 10.08 7.81
C ARG A 104 -15.07 9.70 9.28
N ASP A 105 -14.55 10.59 10.11
CA ASP A 105 -14.55 10.46 11.56
C ASP A 105 -14.95 11.79 12.18
N GLY A 106 -16.21 11.90 12.62
CA GLY A 106 -16.84 13.17 12.97
C GLY A 106 -16.85 14.14 11.78
N ASP A 107 -16.32 15.33 12.00
CA ASP A 107 -16.21 16.40 11.00
C ASP A 107 -14.97 16.28 10.11
N LEU A 108 -14.07 15.33 10.42
CA LEU A 108 -12.82 15.16 9.70
C LEU A 108 -12.91 14.06 8.65
N VAL A 109 -12.14 14.25 7.57
CA VAL A 109 -11.93 13.24 6.55
C VAL A 109 -10.45 12.86 6.56
N TYR A 110 -10.15 11.55 6.47
CA TYR A 110 -8.80 11.02 6.43
C TYR A 110 -8.58 10.20 5.16
N ASN A 111 -7.36 10.20 4.66
CA ASN A 111 -6.91 9.25 3.64
C ASN A 111 -6.43 7.98 4.37
N THR A 112 -7.23 6.91 4.34
CA THR A 112 -7.06 5.75 5.23
C THR A 112 -6.86 4.46 4.47
N ALA A 113 -5.73 3.81 4.68
CA ALA A 113 -5.50 2.45 4.21
C ALA A 113 -6.06 1.42 5.20
N MET A 114 -6.58 0.30 4.65
CA MET A 114 -7.21 -0.78 5.42
C MET A 114 -6.69 -2.14 4.98
N VAL A 115 -6.58 -3.07 5.93
CA VAL A 115 -6.16 -4.44 5.66
C VAL A 115 -7.17 -5.42 6.24
N PHE A 116 -7.65 -6.32 5.39
CA PHE A 116 -8.54 -7.41 5.78
C PHE A 116 -7.81 -8.74 5.66
N ASN A 117 -7.92 -9.57 6.70
CA ASN A 117 -7.40 -10.94 6.66
C ASN A 117 -8.30 -11.86 5.84
N ARG A 118 -7.90 -13.13 5.71
CA ARG A 118 -8.62 -14.15 4.94
C ARG A 118 -10.01 -14.47 5.49
N ASP A 119 -10.28 -14.17 6.76
CA ASP A 119 -11.59 -14.32 7.41
C ASP A 119 -12.50 -13.09 7.24
N GLY A 120 -12.00 -12.05 6.58
CA GLY A 120 -12.71 -10.80 6.35
C GLY A 120 -12.64 -9.80 7.51
N ALA A 121 -11.86 -10.08 8.54
CA ALA A 121 -11.67 -9.15 9.65
C ALA A 121 -10.74 -7.98 9.25
N LEU A 122 -11.12 -6.76 9.64
CA LEU A 122 -10.27 -5.58 9.53
C LEU A 122 -9.18 -5.65 10.60
N VAL A 123 -7.94 -5.97 10.20
CA VAL A 123 -6.81 -6.21 11.12
C VAL A 123 -5.86 -5.02 11.22
N ALA A 124 -5.84 -4.14 10.25
CA ALA A 124 -5.05 -2.92 10.30
C ALA A 124 -5.75 -1.74 9.61
N ARG A 125 -5.52 -0.54 10.16
CA ARG A 125 -5.96 0.74 9.63
C ARG A 125 -4.83 1.74 9.80
N HIS A 126 -4.49 2.44 8.71
CA HIS A 126 -3.47 3.49 8.69
C HIS A 126 -4.04 4.75 8.06
N ARG A 127 -4.13 5.84 8.81
CA ARG A 127 -4.44 7.17 8.31
C ARG A 127 -3.14 7.81 7.82
N LYS A 128 -3.09 8.27 6.57
CA LYS A 128 -1.92 8.94 5.97
C LYS A 128 -1.41 10.03 6.90
N ALA A 129 -0.16 9.92 7.31
CA ALA A 129 0.44 10.84 8.28
C ALA A 129 1.02 12.08 7.59
N HIS A 130 1.56 11.91 6.38
CA HIS A 130 2.20 12.96 5.61
C HIS A 130 1.36 13.29 4.39
N LEU A 131 0.63 14.40 4.46
CA LEU A 131 -0.24 14.88 3.38
C LEU A 131 0.61 15.61 2.33
N TYR A 132 0.31 15.34 1.04
CA TYR A 132 1.05 15.92 -0.08
C TYR A 132 0.49 17.31 -0.42
N ARG A 133 1.07 18.34 0.18
CA ARG A 133 0.65 19.73 0.06
C ARG A 133 0.64 20.27 -1.37
N PRO A 134 1.57 19.90 -2.28
CA PRO A 134 1.51 20.41 -3.65
C PRO A 134 0.20 20.15 -4.39
N THR A 135 -0.54 19.10 -4.01
CA THR A 135 -1.87 18.79 -4.55
C THR A 135 -3.01 19.28 -3.67
N GLY A 136 -2.71 19.96 -2.56
CA GLY A 136 -3.73 20.48 -1.64
C GLY A 136 -4.37 19.42 -0.74
N GLU A 137 -3.74 18.26 -0.55
CA GLU A 137 -4.28 17.21 0.34
C GLU A 137 -4.54 17.71 1.76
N ASP A 138 -3.73 18.62 2.28
CA ASP A 138 -3.86 19.21 3.62
C ASP A 138 -5.06 20.15 3.77
N ALA A 139 -5.69 20.56 2.69
CA ALA A 139 -6.98 21.27 2.69
C ALA A 139 -8.17 20.29 2.67
N VAL A 140 -7.94 19.02 2.32
CA VAL A 140 -9.00 18.00 2.13
C VAL A 140 -9.02 17.01 3.27
N PHE A 141 -7.84 16.56 3.71
CA PHE A 141 -7.69 15.49 4.70
C PHE A 141 -7.03 15.99 5.99
N ALA A 142 -7.43 15.38 7.10
CA ALA A 142 -6.69 15.51 8.34
C ALA A 142 -5.52 14.51 8.38
N PRO A 143 -4.35 14.89 8.93
CA PRO A 143 -3.22 13.97 9.03
C PRO A 143 -3.44 12.87 10.07
N GLY A 144 -2.93 11.68 9.80
CA GLY A 144 -2.82 10.61 10.79
C GLY A 144 -1.75 10.91 11.83
N GLY A 145 -1.90 10.33 13.01
CA GLY A 145 -0.99 10.59 14.16
C GLY A 145 0.06 9.50 14.41
N ARG A 146 0.10 8.42 13.62
CA ARG A 146 0.99 7.27 13.87
C ARG A 146 1.25 6.44 12.63
N LEU A 147 2.41 5.79 12.60
CA LEU A 147 2.71 4.71 11.67
C LEU A 147 2.02 3.42 12.14
N SER A 148 1.47 2.66 11.22
CA SER A 148 0.71 1.44 11.50
C SER A 148 1.44 0.20 10.99
N SER A 149 1.52 -0.81 11.85
CA SER A 149 2.05 -2.13 11.50
C SER A 149 1.36 -3.21 12.32
N PHE A 150 1.40 -4.44 11.85
CA PHE A 150 0.84 -5.61 12.52
C PHE A 150 1.68 -6.85 12.22
N SER A 151 1.52 -7.90 13.03
CA SER A 151 2.19 -9.20 12.83
C SER A 151 1.18 -10.26 12.47
N ASP A 152 1.52 -11.13 11.54
CA ASP A 152 0.76 -12.29 11.14
C ASP A 152 1.68 -13.48 10.86
N PRO A 153 1.30 -14.72 11.24
CA PRO A 153 2.15 -15.90 11.02
C PRO A 153 2.46 -16.19 9.54
N GLU A 154 1.59 -15.80 8.61
CA GLU A 154 1.76 -16.01 7.17
C GLU A 154 2.55 -14.87 6.52
N LEU A 155 2.27 -13.62 6.91
CA LEU A 155 2.85 -12.43 6.29
C LEU A 155 4.10 -11.89 7.01
N GLY A 156 4.37 -12.35 8.24
CA GLY A 156 5.40 -11.77 9.11
C GLY A 156 4.95 -10.44 9.72
N HIS A 157 5.89 -9.53 9.97
CA HIS A 157 5.57 -8.17 10.45
C HIS A 157 5.42 -7.23 9.26
N VAL A 158 4.21 -6.70 9.10
CA VAL A 158 3.79 -5.90 7.94
C VAL A 158 3.51 -4.47 8.37
N ALA A 159 4.03 -3.52 7.64
CA ALA A 159 3.69 -2.10 7.75
C ALA A 159 2.84 -1.64 6.56
N VAL A 160 2.00 -0.66 6.82
CA VAL A 160 1.20 0.01 5.80
C VAL A 160 1.53 1.50 5.82
N THR A 161 1.85 2.03 4.67
CA THR A 161 2.04 3.47 4.41
C THR A 161 1.10 3.90 3.29
N VAL A 162 0.94 5.19 3.06
CA VAL A 162 0.16 5.71 1.92
C VAL A 162 1.01 6.76 1.20
N CYS A 163 1.40 6.43 -0.05
CA CYS A 163 2.01 7.37 -1.00
C CYS A 163 3.16 8.18 -0.35
N PHE A 164 2.97 9.49 -0.16
CA PHE A 164 3.95 10.42 0.37
C PHE A 164 4.51 10.06 1.77
N ASP A 165 3.83 9.19 2.55
CA ASP A 165 4.41 8.67 3.79
C ASP A 165 5.76 7.98 3.55
N GLY A 166 5.87 7.24 2.46
CA GLY A 166 7.07 6.47 2.16
C GLY A 166 8.25 7.29 1.66
N ASP A 167 8.05 8.56 1.29
CA ASP A 167 9.12 9.45 0.79
C ASP A 167 10.06 9.94 1.90
N PHE A 168 9.68 9.71 3.15
CA PHE A 168 10.47 10.09 4.30
C PHE A 168 11.37 8.92 4.72
N PRO A 169 12.72 9.05 4.61
CA PRO A 169 13.64 7.99 5.04
C PRO A 169 13.41 7.53 6.48
N GLU A 170 13.04 8.45 7.34
CA GLU A 170 12.74 8.21 8.75
C GLU A 170 11.55 7.27 8.95
N VAL A 171 10.58 7.26 8.03
CA VAL A 171 9.43 6.35 8.07
C VAL A 171 9.89 4.93 7.81
N GLY A 172 10.65 4.69 6.73
CA GLY A 172 11.22 3.38 6.41
C GLY A 172 12.08 2.83 7.56
N GLN A 173 12.94 3.66 8.13
CA GLN A 173 13.80 3.32 9.27
C GLN A 173 13.00 2.99 10.52
N ALA A 174 12.00 3.81 10.87
CA ALA A 174 11.15 3.57 12.05
C ALA A 174 10.32 2.29 11.92
N LEU A 175 9.87 1.94 10.70
CA LEU A 175 9.16 0.70 10.44
C LEU A 175 10.11 -0.50 10.54
N ALA A 176 11.33 -0.39 10.01
CA ALA A 176 12.35 -1.44 10.13
C ALA A 176 12.74 -1.67 11.61
N ALA A 177 12.93 -0.61 12.39
CA ALA A 177 13.22 -0.69 13.83
C ALA A 177 12.10 -1.39 14.62
N ARG A 178 10.85 -1.36 14.12
CA ARG A 178 9.72 -2.12 14.68
C ARG A 178 9.66 -3.57 14.19
N GLY A 179 10.60 -3.98 13.33
CA GLY A 179 10.67 -5.32 12.76
C GLY A 179 9.85 -5.52 11.49
N ALA A 180 9.29 -4.45 10.89
CA ALA A 180 8.52 -4.59 9.66
C ALA A 180 9.43 -5.03 8.50
N GLY A 181 9.25 -6.26 8.03
CA GLY A 181 9.95 -6.82 6.89
C GLY A 181 9.22 -6.64 5.57
N LEU A 182 7.93 -6.32 5.60
CA LEU A 182 7.10 -6.00 4.45
C LEU A 182 6.47 -4.62 4.63
N VAL A 183 6.63 -3.75 3.66
CA VAL A 183 5.92 -2.48 3.56
C VAL A 183 5.00 -2.51 2.35
N ILE A 184 3.72 -2.25 2.56
CA ILE A 184 2.72 -2.15 1.49
C ILE A 184 2.26 -0.70 1.40
N GLN A 185 2.34 -0.16 0.19
CA GLN A 185 2.08 1.24 -0.08
C GLN A 185 1.18 1.44 -1.28
N PRO A 186 -0.11 1.71 -1.08
CA PRO A 186 -0.98 2.28 -2.10
C PRO A 186 -0.55 3.72 -2.41
N SER A 187 -0.64 4.10 -3.67
CA SER A 187 -0.12 5.37 -4.17
C SER A 187 -0.93 5.94 -5.34
N ALA A 188 -0.74 7.24 -5.56
CA ALA A 188 -1.21 8.00 -6.72
C ALA A 188 -0.09 8.93 -7.22
N TYR A 189 1.09 8.34 -7.49
CA TYR A 189 2.27 9.07 -7.98
C TYR A 189 2.09 9.55 -9.40
N GLU A 190 2.45 10.79 -9.62
CA GLU A 190 2.42 11.43 -10.93
C GLU A 190 3.69 11.14 -11.74
N TRP A 191 3.59 11.29 -13.05
CA TRP A 191 4.71 11.16 -13.97
C TRP A 191 5.90 12.07 -13.63
N GLU A 192 5.62 13.27 -13.15
CA GLU A 192 6.61 14.29 -12.80
C GLU A 192 7.49 13.86 -11.62
N THR A 193 6.96 13.09 -10.70
CA THR A 193 7.65 12.62 -9.50
C THR A 193 8.31 11.24 -9.66
N ARG A 194 8.31 10.66 -10.88
CA ARG A 194 8.81 9.31 -11.19
C ARG A 194 10.26 9.04 -10.72
N ALA A 195 11.08 10.08 -10.55
CA ALA A 195 12.46 9.90 -10.09
C ALA A 195 12.52 9.33 -8.67
N TYR A 196 11.58 9.70 -7.79
CA TYR A 196 11.42 9.10 -6.46
C TYR A 196 11.01 7.65 -6.58
N TRP A 197 9.98 7.38 -7.37
CA TRP A 197 9.47 6.03 -7.63
C TRP A 197 10.53 5.06 -8.13
N ASP A 198 11.40 5.54 -9.04
CA ASP A 198 12.39 4.71 -9.71
C ASP A 198 13.70 4.56 -8.95
N ARG A 199 14.10 5.56 -8.15
CA ARG A 199 15.43 5.61 -7.52
C ARG A 199 15.38 5.50 -6.01
N TYR A 200 14.45 6.20 -5.39
CA TYR A 200 14.40 6.27 -3.93
C TYR A 200 13.93 4.94 -3.33
N TYR A 201 12.80 4.39 -3.80
CA TYR A 201 12.23 3.18 -3.20
C TYR A 201 13.12 1.93 -3.28
N PRO A 202 13.82 1.64 -4.40
CA PRO A 202 14.85 0.59 -4.41
C PRO A 202 15.95 0.82 -3.37
N GLY A 203 16.40 2.07 -3.22
CA GLY A 203 17.37 2.46 -2.20
C GLY A 203 16.84 2.30 -0.78
N ALA A 204 15.58 2.70 -0.52
CA ALA A 204 14.93 2.56 0.78
C ALA A 204 14.74 1.07 1.17
N ALA A 205 14.33 0.24 0.21
CA ALA A 205 14.22 -1.21 0.40
C ALA A 205 15.55 -1.83 0.80
N LEU A 206 16.62 -1.50 0.07
CA LEU A 206 17.99 -1.95 0.36
C LEU A 206 18.48 -1.45 1.72
N ALA A 207 18.33 -0.15 1.99
CA ALA A 207 18.84 0.48 3.20
C ALA A 207 18.19 -0.10 4.47
N ASN A 208 16.93 -0.49 4.39
CA ASN A 208 16.15 -0.98 5.54
C ASN A 208 15.96 -2.49 5.55
N GLY A 209 16.44 -3.23 4.52
CA GLY A 209 16.27 -4.67 4.41
C GLY A 209 14.81 -5.11 4.31
N GLN A 210 13.96 -4.31 3.65
CA GLN A 210 12.52 -4.50 3.59
C GLN A 210 12.04 -4.88 2.19
N TRP A 211 11.03 -5.74 2.12
CA TRP A 211 10.19 -5.86 0.95
C TRP A 211 9.29 -4.64 0.81
N TRP A 212 9.14 -4.14 -0.41
CA TRP A 212 8.18 -3.07 -0.72
C TRP A 212 7.25 -3.51 -1.83
N VAL A 213 5.95 -3.40 -1.58
CA VAL A 213 4.88 -3.56 -2.58
C VAL A 213 4.26 -2.20 -2.80
N LEU A 214 4.60 -1.58 -3.92
CA LEU A 214 4.12 -0.26 -4.31
C LEU A 214 3.03 -0.43 -5.36
N VAL A 215 1.81 0.06 -5.07
CA VAL A 215 0.67 -0.05 -5.98
C VAL A 215 0.16 1.33 -6.31
N ASN A 216 0.24 1.68 -7.58
CA ASN A 216 -0.06 3.02 -8.07
C ASN A 216 -1.28 3.02 -8.96
N GLN A 217 -1.99 4.15 -9.03
CA GLN A 217 -2.93 4.43 -10.10
C GLN A 217 -2.18 4.66 -11.42
N CYS A 218 -2.81 4.35 -12.56
CA CYS A 218 -2.19 4.53 -13.88
C CYS A 218 -3.18 5.11 -14.87
N GLY A 219 -2.90 6.29 -15.37
CA GLY A 219 -3.74 6.95 -16.37
C GLY A 219 -3.70 8.46 -16.29
N THR A 220 -4.46 9.13 -17.17
CA THR A 220 -4.50 10.58 -17.25
C THR A 220 -5.83 11.08 -16.70
N THR A 221 -5.76 12.04 -15.77
CA THR A 221 -6.87 12.81 -15.23
C THR A 221 -6.88 14.21 -15.85
N ALA A 222 -7.82 15.06 -15.44
CA ALA A 222 -7.82 16.46 -15.87
C ALA A 222 -6.59 17.24 -15.35
N SER A 223 -6.03 16.81 -14.20
CA SER A 223 -4.94 17.53 -13.53
C SER A 223 -3.54 17.01 -13.84
N GLY A 224 -3.41 15.80 -14.44
CA GLY A 224 -2.09 15.22 -14.72
C GLY A 224 -2.14 13.74 -15.06
N THR A 225 -0.96 13.14 -15.19
CA THR A 225 -0.81 11.72 -15.52
C THR A 225 -0.26 10.97 -14.32
N LEU A 226 -1.04 10.00 -13.81
CA LEU A 226 -0.60 9.07 -12.78
C LEU A 226 0.27 7.98 -13.42
N LEU A 227 1.46 7.78 -12.84
CA LEU A 227 2.58 7.05 -13.42
C LEU A 227 2.30 5.59 -13.73
N GLY A 228 1.47 4.90 -12.92
CA GLY A 228 1.45 3.44 -12.92
C GLY A 228 2.76 2.87 -12.38
N ALA A 229 3.38 1.94 -13.11
CA ALA A 229 4.63 1.31 -12.71
C ALA A 229 4.58 0.72 -11.29
N SER A 230 3.43 0.17 -10.90
CA SER A 230 3.31 -0.60 -9.66
C SER A 230 4.41 -1.65 -9.62
N LYS A 231 5.06 -1.86 -8.47
CA LYS A 231 6.24 -2.72 -8.43
C LYS A 231 6.43 -3.44 -7.10
N ILE A 232 7.19 -4.51 -7.17
CA ILE A 232 7.62 -5.29 -6.03
C ILE A 232 9.14 -5.23 -5.96
N ILE A 233 9.64 -4.78 -4.81
CA ILE A 233 11.06 -4.55 -4.57
C ILE A 233 11.52 -5.49 -3.46
N SER A 234 12.62 -6.20 -3.69
CA SER A 234 13.24 -7.08 -2.70
C SER A 234 14.03 -6.30 -1.65
N PRO A 235 14.34 -6.92 -0.50
CA PRO A 235 15.23 -6.33 0.51
C PRO A 235 16.65 -6.01 0.00
N ALA A 236 17.03 -6.54 -1.16
CA ALA A 236 18.29 -6.22 -1.84
C ALA A 236 18.16 -4.99 -2.78
N GLY A 237 17.03 -4.28 -2.76
CA GLY A 237 16.78 -3.14 -3.62
C GLY A 237 16.49 -3.49 -5.09
N GLN A 238 16.25 -4.76 -5.40
CA GLN A 238 15.96 -5.20 -6.76
C GLN A 238 14.48 -5.08 -7.06
N VAL A 239 14.12 -4.44 -8.16
CA VAL A 239 12.76 -4.47 -8.71
C VAL A 239 12.55 -5.83 -9.37
N LEU A 240 11.73 -6.68 -8.74
CA LEU A 240 11.49 -8.06 -9.16
C LEU A 240 10.33 -8.18 -10.14
N ALA A 241 9.38 -7.27 -10.04
CA ALA A 241 8.26 -7.16 -10.96
C ALA A 241 7.83 -5.69 -11.05
N GLU A 242 7.46 -5.24 -12.25
CA GLU A 242 6.95 -3.90 -12.50
C GLU A 242 5.83 -3.96 -13.53
N ALA A 243 4.71 -3.31 -13.22
CA ALA A 243 3.59 -3.11 -14.13
C ALA A 243 3.92 -2.03 -15.18
N ARG A 244 3.09 -1.94 -16.23
CA ARG A 244 3.26 -0.92 -17.25
C ARG A 244 3.16 0.47 -16.65
N ARG A 245 3.90 1.40 -17.26
CA ARG A 245 3.86 2.81 -16.85
C ARG A 245 3.17 3.67 -17.90
N ALA A 246 2.47 4.69 -17.44
CA ALA A 246 2.04 5.76 -18.32
C ALA A 246 3.28 6.54 -18.79
N ALA A 247 3.24 6.94 -20.05
CA ALA A 247 4.22 7.86 -20.64
C ALA A 247 3.43 8.84 -21.50
N PRO A 248 3.15 10.05 -21.02
CA PRO A 248 2.28 10.97 -21.76
C PRO A 248 2.72 11.14 -23.22
N PRO A 249 1.78 11.12 -24.19
CA PRO A 249 0.33 11.05 -24.00
C PRO A 249 -0.26 9.64 -23.83
N ALA A 250 0.56 8.58 -23.83
CA ALA A 250 0.11 7.19 -23.78
C ALA A 250 -0.27 6.76 -22.35
N THR A 251 -1.46 6.22 -22.20
CA THR A 251 -1.96 5.59 -20.97
C THR A 251 -2.11 4.09 -21.22
N PRO A 252 -1.43 3.21 -20.48
CA PRO A 252 -1.61 1.77 -20.64
C PRO A 252 -2.97 1.31 -20.11
N GLU A 253 -3.40 0.16 -20.62
CA GLU A 253 -4.57 -0.52 -20.08
C GLU A 253 -4.37 -0.91 -18.61
N PRO A 254 -5.44 -0.96 -17.83
CA PRO A 254 -5.40 -1.46 -16.46
C PRO A 254 -4.87 -2.90 -16.41
N GLU A 255 -4.12 -3.24 -15.38
CA GLU A 255 -3.52 -4.57 -15.27
C GLU A 255 -3.40 -5.07 -13.82
N LEU A 256 -3.31 -6.39 -13.70
CA LEU A 256 -2.99 -7.09 -12.47
C LEU A 256 -1.56 -7.61 -12.55
N LEU A 257 -0.64 -6.96 -11.84
CA LEU A 257 0.73 -7.43 -11.69
C LEU A 257 0.76 -8.60 -10.71
N LEU A 258 1.26 -9.74 -11.14
CA LEU A 258 1.41 -10.93 -10.30
C LEU A 258 2.88 -11.20 -10.03
N PHE A 259 3.21 -11.45 -8.78
CA PHE A 259 4.55 -11.84 -8.36
C PHE A 259 4.49 -13.03 -7.39
N LEU A 260 5.08 -14.15 -7.80
CA LEU A 260 5.28 -15.33 -6.96
C LEU A 260 6.71 -15.32 -6.41
N GLY A 261 6.87 -15.52 -5.12
CA GLY A 261 8.19 -15.61 -4.49
C GLY A 261 8.36 -14.68 -3.29
N TYR A 262 7.30 -14.01 -2.85
CA TYR A 262 7.33 -13.36 -1.55
C TYR A 262 7.45 -14.42 -0.46
N THR A 263 8.64 -14.50 0.14
CA THR A 263 8.90 -15.39 1.27
C THR A 263 9.27 -14.54 2.48
N MET A 264 8.42 -14.61 3.49
CA MET A 264 8.70 -14.00 4.78
C MET A 264 8.54 -15.07 5.86
N SER A 265 9.56 -15.92 5.99
CA SER A 265 9.72 -16.62 7.27
C SER A 265 10.35 -15.64 8.27
N ALA A 266 9.97 -15.74 9.55
CA ALA A 266 10.64 -15.00 10.63
C ALA A 266 12.17 -15.17 10.55
N GLU A 267 12.63 -16.34 10.11
CA GLU A 267 14.03 -16.67 9.88
C GLU A 267 14.68 -15.85 8.77
N THR A 268 13.95 -15.53 7.69
CA THR A 268 14.45 -14.68 6.59
C THR A 268 14.61 -13.24 7.07
N ILE A 269 13.64 -12.73 7.84
CA ILE A 269 13.72 -11.38 8.45
C ILE A 269 14.87 -11.30 9.43
N GLU A 270 14.99 -12.27 10.36
CA GLU A 270 16.09 -12.30 11.32
C GLU A 270 17.45 -12.36 10.62
N ARG A 271 17.57 -13.12 9.54
CA ARG A 271 18.81 -13.22 8.76
C ARG A 271 19.15 -11.89 8.10
N GLN A 272 18.17 -11.21 7.52
CA GLN A 272 18.36 -9.91 6.88
C GLN A 272 18.75 -8.84 7.90
N VAL A 273 18.04 -8.75 9.02
CA VAL A 273 18.35 -7.84 10.13
C VAL A 273 19.75 -8.12 10.68
N ARG A 274 20.14 -9.39 10.85
CA ARG A 274 21.49 -9.76 11.35
C ARG A 274 22.61 -9.50 10.34
N GLN A 275 22.31 -9.52 9.03
CA GLN A 275 23.30 -9.31 7.96
C GLN A 275 23.48 -7.84 7.58
N THR A 276 22.54 -6.97 7.92
CA THR A 276 22.61 -5.54 7.59
C THR A 276 23.37 -4.79 8.71
N PRO A 277 24.59 -4.31 8.46
CA PRO A 277 25.43 -3.67 9.51
C PRO A 277 24.77 -2.49 10.22
N MET A 278 23.84 -1.80 9.55
CA MET A 278 23.13 -0.63 10.07
C MET A 278 22.29 -0.94 11.32
N PHE A 279 21.70 -2.14 11.41
CA PHE A 279 20.88 -2.52 12.56
C PHE A 279 21.69 -2.87 13.82
N ARG A 280 23.03 -3.04 13.71
CA ARG A 280 23.88 -3.37 14.87
C ARG A 280 24.38 -2.15 15.66
N HIS A 281 24.39 -0.96 15.05
CA HIS A 281 25.05 0.21 15.66
C HIS A 281 24.21 1.51 15.61
N GLY A 282 23.05 1.51 14.95
CA GLY A 282 22.35 2.74 14.59
C GLY A 282 21.18 3.16 15.49
N GLU A 283 20.60 2.23 16.27
CA GLU A 283 19.41 2.58 17.09
C GLU A 283 19.68 3.69 18.09
N SER A 284 20.85 3.67 18.74
CA SER A 284 21.24 4.69 19.71
C SER A 284 21.45 6.07 19.08
N MET A 285 22.25 6.13 18.00
CA MET A 285 22.62 7.41 17.37
C MET A 285 21.45 8.12 16.68
N ILE A 286 20.56 7.36 16.02
CA ILE A 286 19.38 7.94 15.36
C ILE A 286 18.36 8.42 16.38
N MET A 287 18.13 7.66 17.42
CA MET A 287 17.22 8.04 18.50
C MET A 287 17.73 9.23 19.29
N GLU A 288 19.05 9.35 19.50
CA GLU A 288 19.70 10.50 20.10
C GLU A 288 19.55 11.75 19.22
N ALA A 289 19.85 11.66 17.91
CA ALA A 289 19.69 12.77 16.98
C ALA A 289 18.23 13.22 16.81
N LEU A 290 17.26 12.31 16.87
CA LEU A 290 15.84 12.64 16.85
C LEU A 290 15.36 13.26 18.19
N ALA A 291 15.96 12.87 19.31
CA ALA A 291 15.67 13.45 20.62
C ALA A 291 16.23 14.89 20.73
N GLU A 292 17.42 15.14 20.21
CA GLU A 292 18.04 16.48 20.16
C GLU A 292 17.21 17.47 19.32
N ARG A 293 16.64 17.04 18.20
CA ARG A 293 15.75 17.86 17.37
C ARG A 293 14.44 18.25 18.05
N LYS A 294 13.98 17.51 19.05
CA LYS A 294 12.77 17.86 19.83
C LYS A 294 13.03 18.87 20.95
N GLN A 295 14.30 19.15 21.27
CA GLN A 295 14.70 20.09 22.30
C GLN A 295 15.18 21.44 21.73
N ALA A 296 15.38 21.54 20.41
CA ALA A 296 15.67 22.76 19.67
C ALA A 296 14.39 23.33 19.02
#